data_585138a4a83bfec96c5ac2be6c175928
#
_entry.id   585138a4a83bfec96c5ac2be6c175928
#
_cell.length_a   1.000
_cell.length_b   1.000
_cell.length_c   1.000
_cell.angle_alpha   90.00
_cell.angle_beta   90.00
_cell.angle_gamma   90.00
#
_symmetry.space_group_name_H-M   'P 1'
#
loop_
_entity.id
_entity.type
_entity.pdbx_description
1 polymer ?
#
loop_
_entity_poly.entity_id
_entity_poly.type
_entity_poly.pdbx_seq_one_letter_code
_entity_poly.pdbx_strand_id
1 'polypeptide(L)'
;MNFNLKDLIEFYDSELGKISVISIQEKLHRFLDTKLKQNVLGFGYIIPYLRKKDIASKINFLSIPSTNNKIKYYRNELNASLEVDETSLPFNDLEFDKVFVSHWLEVSDRLDLVISELWRVLKGQGKIIFIIPNSFSLWSNIENNPFGKCRPFSKSQIKKLLNLQGFEEIKVEFCLYFPPYNYKLLVKNHKLIENIGRALFRNMGGVMVIEATKFNYAIPKKQLKAYRYIFPKVSLQQ
;
A
#
# COMPACT_ATOMS: atom_id res chain seq x y z
N MET A 1 -12.26 5.78 -12.58
CA MET A 1 -12.41 4.88 -11.41
C MET A 1 -12.79 5.74 -10.22
N ASN A 2 -13.95 5.54 -9.61
CA ASN A 2 -14.35 6.33 -8.45
C ASN A 2 -13.82 5.66 -7.18
N PHE A 3 -12.65 6.10 -6.73
CA PHE A 3 -12.15 5.75 -5.41
C PHE A 3 -13.00 6.49 -4.37
N ASN A 4 -13.79 5.74 -3.61
CA ASN A 4 -14.63 6.30 -2.58
C ASN A 4 -14.09 5.90 -1.19
N LEU A 5 -13.63 6.88 -0.44
CA LEU A 5 -13.09 6.67 0.90
C LEU A 5 -14.15 6.08 1.86
N LYS A 6 -15.43 6.38 1.64
CA LYS A 6 -16.53 5.79 2.41
C LYS A 6 -16.56 4.27 2.28
N ASP A 7 -16.38 3.76 1.07
CA ASP A 7 -16.33 2.30 0.80
C ASP A 7 -15.16 1.63 1.56
N LEU A 8 -14.02 2.31 1.67
CA LEU A 8 -12.89 1.81 2.46
C LEU A 8 -13.22 1.72 3.95
N ILE A 9 -13.85 2.76 4.50
CA ILE A 9 -14.23 2.79 5.91
C ILE A 9 -15.22 1.65 6.20
N GLU A 10 -16.28 1.55 5.40
CA GLU A 10 -17.31 0.51 5.54
C GLU A 10 -16.70 -0.90 5.44
N PHE A 11 -15.79 -1.11 4.48
CA PHE A 11 -15.10 -2.39 4.34
C PHE A 11 -14.28 -2.73 5.58
N TYR A 12 -13.43 -1.82 6.06
CA TYR A 12 -12.53 -2.08 7.19
C TYR A 12 -13.25 -2.16 8.54
N ASP A 13 -14.49 -1.67 8.64
CA ASP A 13 -15.35 -1.85 9.81
C ASP A 13 -16.11 -3.18 9.79
N SER A 14 -16.21 -3.83 8.63
CA SER A 14 -16.82 -5.16 8.47
C SER A 14 -15.95 -6.27 9.12
N GLU A 15 -16.55 -7.44 9.39
CA GLU A 15 -15.81 -8.60 9.89
C GLU A 15 -14.72 -9.07 8.89
N LEU A 16 -15.03 -9.07 7.61
CA LEU A 16 -14.07 -9.40 6.55
C LEU A 16 -12.90 -8.41 6.53
N GLY A 17 -13.18 -7.12 6.66
CA GLY A 17 -12.16 -6.08 6.74
C GLY A 17 -11.27 -6.22 7.97
N LYS A 18 -11.84 -6.53 9.15
CA LYS A 18 -11.09 -6.74 10.39
C LYS A 18 -10.09 -7.90 10.28
N ILE A 19 -10.53 -9.06 9.75
CA ILE A 19 -9.62 -10.19 9.55
C ILE A 19 -8.57 -9.91 8.47
N SER A 20 -8.91 -9.12 7.43
CA SER A 20 -7.96 -8.66 6.42
C SER A 20 -6.85 -7.81 7.03
N VAL A 21 -7.22 -6.87 7.93
CA VAL A 21 -6.25 -6.06 8.68
C VAL A 21 -5.30 -6.93 9.49
N ILE A 22 -5.82 -7.94 10.20
CA ILE A 22 -4.98 -8.86 11.01
C ILE A 22 -3.96 -9.57 10.12
N SER A 23 -4.40 -10.14 8.99
CA SER A 23 -3.53 -10.87 8.07
C SER A 23 -2.45 -9.98 7.45
N ILE A 24 -2.78 -8.74 7.08
CA ILE A 24 -1.83 -7.76 6.56
C ILE A 24 -0.86 -7.30 7.66
N GLN A 25 -1.34 -7.02 8.86
CA GLN A 25 -0.50 -6.60 9.99
C GLN A 25 0.54 -7.67 10.38
N GLU A 26 0.21 -8.97 10.30
CA GLU A 26 1.17 -10.04 10.53
C GLU A 26 2.38 -9.97 9.58
N LYS A 27 2.17 -9.51 8.34
CA LYS A 27 3.26 -9.29 7.38
C LYS A 27 4.00 -7.97 7.63
N LEU A 28 3.27 -6.92 7.94
CA LEU A 28 3.85 -5.61 8.26
C LEU A 28 4.82 -5.67 9.43
N HIS A 29 4.52 -6.47 10.46
CA HIS A 29 5.41 -6.63 11.61
C HIS A 29 6.82 -7.10 11.24
N ARG A 30 6.99 -7.84 10.14
CA ARG A 30 8.30 -8.30 9.67
C ARG A 30 9.16 -7.16 9.12
N PHE A 31 8.52 -6.09 8.65
CA PHE A 31 9.16 -4.91 8.07
C PHE A 31 9.28 -3.74 9.05
N LEU A 32 8.67 -3.89 10.23
CA LEU A 32 8.76 -2.92 11.30
C LEU A 32 9.96 -3.25 12.19
N ASP A 33 11.02 -2.46 12.07
CA ASP A 33 12.09 -2.49 13.08
C ASP A 33 11.61 -1.80 14.36
N THR A 34 11.55 -2.55 15.45
CA THR A 34 10.97 -2.08 16.72
C THR A 34 11.95 -1.30 17.59
N LYS A 35 13.25 -1.32 17.25
CA LYS A 35 14.31 -0.87 18.15
C LYS A 35 14.76 0.57 17.98
N LEU A 36 14.46 1.21 16.85
CA LEU A 36 14.95 2.55 16.54
C LEU A 36 13.82 3.59 16.53
N LYS A 37 14.09 4.77 17.08
CA LYS A 37 13.23 5.94 16.87
C LYS A 37 13.38 6.37 15.41
N GLN A 38 12.36 6.16 14.60
CA GLN A 38 12.33 6.45 13.17
C GLN A 38 11.33 7.55 12.87
N ASN A 39 11.66 8.40 11.89
CA ASN A 39 10.71 9.33 11.32
C ASN A 39 9.94 8.63 10.20
N VAL A 40 8.64 8.42 10.39
CA VAL A 40 7.81 7.59 9.52
C VAL A 40 6.67 8.39 8.93
N LEU A 41 6.54 8.38 7.61
CA LEU A 41 5.42 8.95 6.85
C LEU A 41 4.42 7.85 6.50
N GLY A 42 3.15 8.10 6.80
CA GLY A 42 2.04 7.34 6.24
C GLY A 42 1.45 8.05 5.03
N PHE A 43 1.26 7.35 3.92
CA PHE A 43 0.74 7.91 2.68
C PHE A 43 -0.46 7.11 2.16
N GLY A 44 -1.55 7.80 1.83
CA GLY A 44 -2.82 7.20 1.45
C GLY A 44 -3.63 6.68 2.66
N TYR A 45 -4.49 5.69 2.45
CA TYR A 45 -5.37 5.18 3.50
C TYR A 45 -4.72 4.05 4.31
N ILE A 46 -3.86 4.40 5.25
CA ILE A 46 -3.15 3.45 6.12
C ILE A 46 -3.82 3.25 7.49
N ILE A 47 -4.87 4.02 7.80
CA ILE A 47 -5.54 4.09 9.11
C ILE A 47 -5.93 2.72 9.68
N PRO A 48 -6.47 1.77 8.91
CA PRO A 48 -6.83 0.46 9.45
C PRO A 48 -5.66 -0.29 10.10
N TYR A 49 -4.46 -0.09 9.57
CA TYR A 49 -3.26 -0.77 10.05
C TYR A 49 -2.65 -0.13 11.28
N LEU A 50 -3.05 1.12 11.63
CA LEU A 50 -2.58 1.86 12.80
C LEU A 50 -3.32 1.49 14.10
N ARG A 51 -4.32 0.63 14.03
CA ARG A 51 -5.14 0.26 15.21
C ARG A 51 -4.36 -0.46 16.32
N LYS A 52 -3.19 -1.03 16.01
CA LYS A 52 -2.26 -1.54 17.04
C LYS A 52 -1.34 -0.39 17.50
N LYS A 53 -1.22 -0.18 18.80
CA LYS A 53 -0.38 0.88 19.42
C LYS A 53 1.06 0.87 18.89
N ASP A 54 1.62 -0.31 18.64
CA ASP A 54 2.99 -0.47 18.15
C ASP A 54 3.24 0.12 16.77
N ILE A 55 2.24 0.14 15.88
CA ILE A 55 2.36 0.73 14.55
C ILE A 55 2.01 2.22 14.61
N ALA A 56 0.95 2.58 15.33
CA ALA A 56 0.49 3.96 15.46
C ALA A 56 1.54 4.87 16.10
N SER A 57 2.27 4.37 17.10
CA SER A 57 3.31 5.15 17.81
C SER A 57 4.54 5.47 16.96
N LYS A 58 4.67 4.85 15.77
CA LYS A 58 5.82 5.02 14.88
C LYS A 58 5.57 5.98 13.73
N ILE A 59 4.31 6.33 13.46
CA ILE A 59 3.95 7.23 12.38
C ILE A 59 3.91 8.65 12.90
N ASN A 60 4.84 9.46 12.43
CA ASN A 60 4.97 10.86 12.81
C ASN A 60 4.01 11.74 11.99
N PHE A 61 3.82 11.42 10.71
CA PHE A 61 2.97 12.18 9.80
C PHE A 61 2.07 11.25 8.99
N LEU A 62 0.83 11.68 8.77
CA LEU A 62 -0.13 11.03 7.89
C LEU A 62 -0.47 11.98 6.75
N SER A 63 -0.08 11.60 5.55
CA SER A 63 -0.38 12.34 4.34
C SER A 63 -1.52 11.65 3.58
N ILE A 64 -2.61 12.36 3.37
CA ILE A 64 -3.76 11.88 2.60
C ILE A 64 -3.82 12.73 1.34
N PRO A 65 -3.56 12.15 0.16
CA PRO A 65 -3.67 12.89 -1.08
C PRO A 65 -5.08 13.44 -1.27
N SER A 66 -5.15 14.65 -1.83
CA SER A 66 -6.41 15.35 -2.06
C SER A 66 -7.29 14.54 -2.99
N THR A 67 -8.39 14.06 -2.45
CA THR A 67 -9.53 13.59 -3.23
C THR A 67 -10.62 14.64 -3.07
N ASN A 68 -11.45 14.86 -4.08
CA ASN A 68 -12.60 15.78 -3.98
C ASN A 68 -13.57 15.47 -2.81
N ASN A 69 -13.29 14.46 -2.03
CA ASN A 69 -13.99 14.07 -0.83
C ASN A 69 -13.24 14.60 0.40
N LYS A 70 -13.66 15.74 0.91
CA LYS A 70 -13.16 16.36 2.15
C LYS A 70 -13.51 15.49 3.37
N ILE A 71 -12.70 14.49 3.64
CA ILE A 71 -12.82 13.70 4.86
C ILE A 71 -11.71 14.14 5.81
N LYS A 72 -12.10 14.87 6.85
CA LYS A 72 -11.22 15.20 7.97
C LYS A 72 -11.14 13.97 8.87
N TYR A 73 -9.99 13.28 8.85
CA TYR A 73 -9.69 12.26 9.85
C TYR A 73 -9.13 12.92 11.10
N TYR A 74 -9.95 12.98 12.12
CA TYR A 74 -9.50 13.30 13.47
C TYR A 74 -9.23 11.99 14.21
N ARG A 75 -7.97 11.69 14.45
CA ARG A 75 -7.58 10.79 15.53
C ARG A 75 -6.81 11.64 16.53
N ASN A 76 -7.32 11.71 17.75
CA ASN A 76 -6.79 12.54 18.83
C ASN A 76 -5.33 12.26 19.24
N GLU A 77 -4.67 11.25 18.63
CA GLU A 77 -3.32 10.83 18.98
C GLU A 77 -2.29 11.00 17.85
N LEU A 78 -2.71 11.35 16.61
CA LEU A 78 -1.81 11.68 15.52
C LEU A 78 -1.79 13.19 15.33
N ASN A 79 -0.73 13.84 15.78
CA ASN A 79 -0.61 15.30 15.79
C ASN A 79 -0.54 15.95 14.39
N ALA A 80 -0.54 15.20 13.30
CA ALA A 80 -0.51 15.76 11.95
C ALA A 80 -1.09 14.81 10.90
N SER A 81 -2.35 15.02 10.52
CA SER A 81 -2.88 14.56 9.23
C SER A 81 -2.97 15.76 8.29
N LEU A 82 -2.41 15.63 7.09
CA LEU A 82 -2.32 16.70 6.11
C LEU A 82 -2.90 16.23 4.78
N GLU A 83 -3.79 17.03 4.19
CA GLU A 83 -4.23 16.86 2.81
C GLU A 83 -3.18 17.44 1.87
N VAL A 84 -2.71 16.67 0.89
CA VAL A 84 -1.56 17.01 0.05
C VAL A 84 -1.82 16.76 -1.43
N ASP A 85 -1.07 17.44 -2.30
CA ASP A 85 -0.90 17.02 -3.69
C ASP A 85 0.04 15.80 -3.70
N GLU A 86 -0.40 14.70 -4.32
CA GLU A 86 0.35 13.46 -4.40
C GLU A 86 1.71 13.57 -5.11
N THR A 87 1.88 14.62 -5.93
CA THR A 87 3.07 14.86 -6.73
C THR A 87 3.94 16.00 -6.21
N SER A 88 3.53 16.62 -5.09
CA SER A 88 4.27 17.71 -4.45
C SER A 88 4.02 17.69 -2.95
N LEU A 89 4.73 16.82 -2.23
CA LEU A 89 4.58 16.68 -0.79
C LEU A 89 5.25 17.85 -0.06
N PRO A 90 4.61 18.45 0.96
CA PRO A 90 5.13 19.59 1.72
C PRO A 90 6.18 19.18 2.76
N PHE A 91 7.08 18.27 2.38
CA PHE A 91 8.16 17.77 3.20
C PHE A 91 9.52 18.04 2.53
N ASN A 92 10.55 18.15 3.35
CA ASN A 92 11.92 18.31 2.87
C ASN A 92 12.44 17.04 2.18
N ASP A 93 13.46 17.20 1.34
CA ASP A 93 14.21 16.07 0.81
C ASP A 93 14.84 15.27 1.96
N LEU A 94 14.85 13.95 1.84
CA LEU A 94 15.53 13.06 2.80
C LEU A 94 15.03 13.20 4.25
N GLU A 95 13.75 13.45 4.45
CA GLU A 95 13.19 13.70 5.78
C GLU A 95 12.83 12.41 6.53
N PHE A 96 12.33 11.38 5.82
CA PHE A 96 11.78 10.19 6.43
C PHE A 96 12.71 8.97 6.35
N ASP A 97 12.78 8.21 7.44
CA ASP A 97 13.48 6.92 7.48
C ASP A 97 12.63 5.82 6.83
N LYS A 98 11.30 5.94 6.91
CA LYS A 98 10.34 4.99 6.35
C LYS A 98 9.11 5.69 5.79
N VAL A 99 8.55 5.11 4.73
CA VAL A 99 7.26 5.53 4.16
C VAL A 99 6.35 4.30 4.05
N PHE A 100 5.12 4.40 4.56
CA PHE A 100 4.05 3.41 4.38
C PHE A 100 3.04 3.91 3.38
N VAL A 101 2.75 3.11 2.36
CA VAL A 101 1.80 3.44 1.29
C VAL A 101 0.70 2.40 1.21
N SER A 102 -0.56 2.82 1.28
CA SER A 102 -1.71 1.93 1.10
C SER A 102 -2.88 2.66 0.45
N HIS A 103 -3.60 1.95 -0.41
CA HIS A 103 -4.79 2.43 -1.12
C HIS A 103 -4.59 3.75 -1.87
N TRP A 104 -3.43 3.92 -2.48
CA TRP A 104 -3.17 5.08 -3.31
C TRP A 104 -2.51 4.75 -4.65
N LEU A 105 -1.50 3.87 -4.67
CA LEU A 105 -0.79 3.55 -5.90
C LEU A 105 -1.70 2.96 -6.98
N GLU A 106 -2.66 2.14 -6.55
CA GLU A 106 -3.63 1.46 -7.41
C GLU A 106 -4.72 2.37 -7.98
N VAL A 107 -4.84 3.60 -7.49
CA VAL A 107 -5.84 4.58 -7.95
C VAL A 107 -5.24 5.80 -8.62
N SER A 108 -3.96 6.08 -8.40
CA SER A 108 -3.27 7.21 -9.01
C SER A 108 -3.04 6.99 -10.52
N ASP A 109 -3.26 8.04 -11.31
CA ASP A 109 -2.95 8.06 -12.74
C ASP A 109 -1.52 8.53 -13.04
N ARG A 110 -0.81 9.07 -12.03
CA ARG A 110 0.53 9.64 -12.12
C ARG A 110 1.56 8.90 -11.28
N LEU A 111 1.60 7.57 -11.41
CA LEU A 111 2.41 6.67 -10.59
C LEU A 111 3.90 7.02 -10.54
N ASP A 112 4.46 7.42 -11.67
CA ASP A 112 5.87 7.81 -11.80
C ASP A 112 6.19 9.05 -10.96
N LEU A 113 5.32 10.06 -10.99
CA LEU A 113 5.48 11.29 -10.22
C LEU A 113 5.30 11.01 -8.71
N VAL A 114 4.27 10.24 -8.35
CA VAL A 114 4.03 9.86 -6.95
C VAL A 114 5.21 9.11 -6.37
N ILE A 115 5.71 8.07 -7.06
CA ILE A 115 6.83 7.29 -6.55
C ILE A 115 8.12 8.13 -6.52
N SER A 116 8.34 9.01 -7.49
CA SER A 116 9.47 9.94 -7.50
C SER A 116 9.43 10.88 -6.30
N GLU A 117 8.25 11.37 -5.95
CA GLU A 117 8.07 12.26 -4.80
C GLU A 117 8.25 11.54 -3.46
N LEU A 118 7.72 10.32 -3.33
CA LEU A 118 7.98 9.46 -2.17
C LEU A 118 9.46 9.10 -2.05
N TRP A 119 10.15 8.91 -3.18
CA TRP A 119 11.61 8.71 -3.22
C TRP A 119 12.36 9.96 -2.75
N ARG A 120 11.93 11.17 -3.16
CA ARG A 120 12.56 12.44 -2.75
C ARG A 120 12.56 12.60 -1.24
N VAL A 121 11.41 12.43 -0.60
CA VAL A 121 11.27 12.65 0.84
C VAL A 121 11.88 11.54 1.70
N LEU A 122 12.18 10.38 1.12
CA LEU A 122 12.80 9.25 1.81
C LEU A 122 14.31 9.47 1.92
N LYS A 123 14.89 9.21 3.09
CA LYS A 123 16.35 9.26 3.33
C LYS A 123 17.10 8.25 2.45
N GLY A 124 18.39 8.48 2.26
CA GLY A 124 19.30 7.48 1.71
C GLY A 124 19.27 6.20 2.56
N GLN A 125 19.17 5.02 1.94
CA GLN A 125 18.93 3.73 2.59
C GLN A 125 17.61 3.65 3.37
N GLY A 126 16.73 4.65 3.25
CA GLY A 126 15.38 4.62 3.79
C GLY A 126 14.50 3.57 3.09
N LYS A 127 13.47 3.11 3.77
CA LYS A 127 12.62 2.02 3.30
C LYS A 127 11.20 2.48 2.98
N ILE A 128 10.68 2.02 1.85
CA ILE A 128 9.28 2.21 1.52
C ILE A 128 8.54 0.88 1.61
N ILE A 129 7.34 0.91 2.19
CA ILE A 129 6.49 -0.27 2.35
C ILE A 129 5.16 0.00 1.66
N PHE A 130 4.83 -0.84 0.68
CA PHE A 130 3.57 -0.78 -0.04
C PHE A 130 2.65 -1.92 0.37
N ILE A 131 1.36 -1.61 0.46
CA ILE A 131 0.26 -2.57 0.61
C ILE A 131 -0.63 -2.39 -0.61
N ILE A 132 -0.55 -3.33 -1.56
CA ILE A 132 -1.21 -3.22 -2.87
C ILE A 132 -1.91 -4.52 -3.28
N PRO A 133 -3.01 -4.46 -4.05
CA PRO A 133 -3.72 -5.63 -4.54
C PRO A 133 -2.88 -6.41 -5.55
N ASN A 134 -2.97 -7.74 -5.47
CA ASN A 134 -2.29 -8.67 -6.37
C ASN A 134 -3.22 -9.06 -7.55
N SER A 135 -2.76 -8.86 -8.78
CA SER A 135 -3.54 -9.16 -9.99
C SER A 135 -3.85 -10.65 -10.20
N PHE A 136 -3.13 -11.55 -9.54
CA PHE A 136 -3.33 -13.00 -9.62
C PHE A 136 -4.17 -13.56 -8.48
N SER A 137 -5.00 -12.75 -7.84
CA SER A 137 -5.78 -13.14 -6.68
C SER A 137 -7.28 -13.14 -6.93
N LEU A 138 -8.03 -13.89 -6.11
CA LEU A 138 -9.48 -13.81 -6.09
C LEU A 138 -9.99 -12.43 -5.65
N TRP A 139 -9.22 -11.74 -4.80
CA TRP A 139 -9.57 -10.42 -4.27
C TRP A 139 -9.62 -9.34 -5.34
N SER A 140 -8.74 -9.40 -6.33
CA SER A 140 -8.71 -8.42 -7.43
C SER A 140 -9.80 -8.64 -8.48
N ASN A 141 -10.45 -9.81 -8.48
CA ASN A 141 -11.48 -10.17 -9.46
C ASN A 141 -12.91 -9.97 -8.92
N ILE A 142 -13.08 -9.54 -7.67
CA ILE A 142 -14.38 -9.37 -7.04
C ILE A 142 -14.56 -7.91 -6.64
N GLU A 143 -15.49 -7.21 -7.28
CA GLU A 143 -15.69 -5.76 -7.12
C GLU A 143 -16.23 -5.34 -5.74
N ASN A 144 -16.83 -6.26 -4.98
CA ASN A 144 -17.41 -5.96 -3.65
C ASN A 144 -16.37 -5.77 -2.53
N ASN A 145 -15.11 -5.47 -2.88
CA ASN A 145 -14.06 -5.17 -1.93
C ASN A 145 -13.12 -4.09 -2.47
N PRO A 146 -12.38 -3.35 -1.64
CA PRO A 146 -11.51 -2.27 -2.08
C PRO A 146 -10.42 -2.71 -3.04
N PHE A 147 -9.91 -3.93 -2.89
CA PHE A 147 -8.81 -4.46 -3.70
C PHE A 147 -9.27 -4.87 -5.11
N GLY A 148 -10.56 -5.13 -5.32
CA GLY A 148 -11.15 -5.44 -6.63
C GLY A 148 -11.60 -4.21 -7.41
N LYS A 149 -11.87 -3.09 -6.72
CA LYS A 149 -12.26 -1.82 -7.35
C LYS A 149 -11.10 -1.01 -7.91
N CYS A 150 -9.87 -1.43 -7.65
CA CYS A 150 -8.64 -0.72 -7.99
C CYS A 150 -7.89 -1.42 -9.11
N ARG A 151 -6.85 -0.77 -9.65
CA ARG A 151 -5.92 -1.39 -10.60
C ARG A 151 -4.93 -2.30 -9.85
N PRO A 152 -5.03 -3.63 -9.97
CA PRO A 152 -4.11 -4.52 -9.29
C PRO A 152 -2.77 -4.58 -10.01
N PHE A 153 -1.72 -4.99 -9.28
CA PHE A 153 -0.38 -5.16 -9.83
C PHE A 153 0.06 -6.62 -9.78
N SER A 154 0.83 -7.06 -10.77
CA SER A 154 1.61 -8.29 -10.62
C SER A 154 2.92 -8.00 -9.88
N LYS A 155 3.49 -9.05 -9.26
CA LYS A 155 4.80 -8.96 -8.60
C LYS A 155 5.90 -8.45 -9.54
N SER A 156 5.89 -8.87 -10.80
CA SER A 156 6.87 -8.45 -11.80
C SER A 156 6.71 -6.99 -12.20
N GLN A 157 5.48 -6.52 -12.38
CA GLN A 157 5.18 -5.13 -12.70
C GLN A 157 5.67 -4.18 -11.61
N ILE A 158 5.31 -4.46 -10.34
CA ILE A 158 5.71 -3.56 -9.25
C ILE A 158 7.22 -3.59 -9.02
N LYS A 159 7.89 -4.75 -9.11
CA LYS A 159 9.35 -4.81 -9.01
C LYS A 159 10.03 -4.00 -10.10
N LYS A 160 9.58 -4.13 -11.35
CA LYS A 160 10.12 -3.35 -12.46
C LYS A 160 9.92 -1.86 -12.26
N LEU A 161 8.72 -1.45 -11.80
CA LEU A 161 8.39 -0.07 -11.49
C LEU A 161 9.34 0.51 -10.43
N LEU A 162 9.49 -0.18 -9.31
CA LEU A 162 10.33 0.29 -8.19
C LEU A 162 11.82 0.34 -8.58
N ASN A 163 12.32 -0.67 -9.31
CA ASN A 163 13.70 -0.64 -9.80
C ASN A 163 13.98 0.54 -10.73
N LEU A 164 13.02 0.88 -11.62
CA LEU A 164 13.13 2.06 -12.51
C LEU A 164 13.17 3.38 -11.74
N GLN A 165 12.60 3.41 -10.54
CA GLN A 165 12.57 4.58 -9.67
C GLN A 165 13.71 4.59 -8.62
N GLY A 166 14.67 3.65 -8.70
CA GLY A 166 15.85 3.60 -7.84
C GLY A 166 15.65 2.96 -6.49
N PHE A 167 14.69 2.08 -6.41
CA PHE A 167 14.55 1.19 -5.27
C PHE A 167 15.20 -0.16 -5.57
N GLU A 168 15.87 -0.71 -4.57
CA GLU A 168 16.53 -2.02 -4.60
C GLU A 168 16.08 -2.88 -3.40
N GLU A 169 16.66 -4.06 -3.25
CA GLU A 169 16.34 -5.01 -2.16
C GLU A 169 14.84 -5.28 -1.98
N ILE A 170 14.12 -5.43 -3.10
CA ILE A 170 12.65 -5.53 -3.10
C ILE A 170 12.21 -6.88 -2.56
N LYS A 171 11.67 -6.88 -1.34
CA LYS A 171 11.07 -8.03 -0.67
C LYS A 171 9.56 -7.98 -0.86
N VAL A 172 8.94 -9.12 -1.19
CA VAL A 172 7.49 -9.23 -1.44
C VAL A 172 6.94 -10.38 -0.61
N GLU A 173 6.00 -10.04 0.28
CA GLU A 173 5.22 -10.98 1.07
C GLU A 173 3.77 -10.97 0.58
N PHE A 174 3.13 -12.14 0.53
CA PHE A 174 1.72 -12.27 0.16
C PHE A 174 0.88 -12.58 1.38
N CYS A 175 -0.35 -12.08 1.40
CA CYS A 175 -1.37 -12.35 2.40
C CYS A 175 -2.78 -12.30 1.79
N LEU A 176 -3.80 -12.57 2.58
CA LEU A 176 -5.20 -12.71 2.16
C LEU A 176 -5.40 -13.88 1.18
N TYR A 177 -5.03 -15.09 1.63
CA TYR A 177 -5.28 -16.32 0.86
C TYR A 177 -6.70 -16.86 1.05
N PHE A 178 -7.42 -16.39 2.08
CA PHE A 178 -8.84 -16.71 2.22
C PHE A 178 -9.67 -15.89 1.19
N PRO A 179 -10.79 -16.46 0.70
CA PRO A 179 -11.61 -15.79 -0.31
C PRO A 179 -12.38 -14.59 0.27
N PRO A 180 -12.65 -13.53 -0.55
CA PRO A 180 -13.26 -12.28 -0.10
C PRO A 180 -14.78 -12.37 0.08
N TYR A 181 -15.26 -13.41 0.76
CA TYR A 181 -16.66 -13.62 1.05
C TYR A 181 -16.94 -13.54 2.56
N ASN A 182 -17.99 -12.81 2.93
CA ASN A 182 -18.39 -12.61 4.33
C ASN A 182 -19.26 -13.78 4.86
N TYR A 183 -18.85 -15.03 4.62
CA TYR A 183 -19.51 -16.19 5.19
C TYR A 183 -18.96 -16.48 6.59
N LYS A 184 -19.84 -16.63 7.59
CA LYS A 184 -19.47 -16.89 8.99
C LYS A 184 -18.44 -18.04 9.16
N LEU A 185 -18.59 -19.10 8.36
CA LEU A 185 -17.67 -20.25 8.39
C LEU A 185 -16.26 -19.89 7.91
N LEU A 186 -16.15 -19.09 6.83
CA LEU A 186 -14.85 -18.62 6.30
C LEU A 186 -14.18 -17.66 7.26
N VAL A 187 -14.94 -16.72 7.81
CA VAL A 187 -14.45 -15.75 8.81
C VAL A 187 -13.93 -16.46 10.05
N LYS A 188 -14.66 -17.45 10.58
CA LYS A 188 -14.26 -18.24 11.75
C LYS A 188 -12.97 -19.04 11.51
N ASN A 189 -12.78 -19.60 10.32
CA ASN A 189 -11.65 -20.46 9.97
C ASN A 189 -10.57 -19.74 9.16
N HIS A 190 -10.58 -18.39 9.09
CA HIS A 190 -9.68 -17.60 8.23
C HIS A 190 -8.20 -17.97 8.41
N LYS A 191 -7.72 -18.20 9.63
CA LYS A 191 -6.32 -18.57 9.90
C LYS A 191 -5.92 -19.91 9.28
N LEU A 192 -6.81 -20.91 9.37
CA LEU A 192 -6.56 -22.22 8.76
C LEU A 192 -6.51 -22.09 7.24
N ILE A 193 -7.48 -21.40 6.65
CA ILE A 193 -7.56 -21.16 5.19
C ILE A 193 -6.34 -20.36 4.72
N GLU A 194 -5.93 -19.32 5.46
CA GLU A 194 -4.74 -18.52 5.18
C GLU A 194 -3.47 -19.38 5.13
N ASN A 195 -3.31 -20.30 6.09
CA ASN A 195 -2.15 -21.20 6.16
C ASN A 195 -2.15 -22.22 4.99
N ILE A 196 -3.29 -22.85 4.72
CA ILE A 196 -3.44 -23.79 3.59
C ILE A 196 -3.22 -23.07 2.27
N GLY A 197 -3.86 -21.90 2.08
CA GLY A 197 -3.73 -21.10 0.88
C GLY A 197 -2.28 -20.67 0.62
N ARG A 198 -1.56 -20.27 1.67
CA ARG A 198 -0.13 -19.92 1.60
C ARG A 198 0.73 -21.10 1.17
N ALA A 199 0.43 -22.30 1.66
CA ALA A 199 1.19 -23.51 1.31
C ALA A 199 0.96 -23.93 -0.15
N LEU A 200 -0.29 -23.88 -0.62
CA LEU A 200 -0.68 -24.37 -1.94
C LEU A 200 -0.55 -23.31 -3.06
N PHE A 201 -0.83 -22.02 -2.76
CA PHE A 201 -0.99 -20.94 -3.74
C PHE A 201 -0.02 -19.77 -3.49
N ARG A 202 1.25 -20.08 -3.32
CA ARG A 202 2.31 -19.20 -2.79
C ARG A 202 2.32 -17.75 -3.29
N ASN A 203 1.92 -17.49 -4.54
CA ASN A 203 1.93 -16.15 -5.17
C ASN A 203 0.52 -15.61 -5.47
N MET A 204 -0.53 -16.22 -4.93
CA MET A 204 -1.92 -15.87 -5.24
C MET A 204 -2.66 -15.19 -4.07
N GLY A 205 -1.96 -14.78 -3.03
CA GLY A 205 -2.56 -13.99 -1.95
C GLY A 205 -3.17 -12.70 -2.48
N GLY A 206 -4.27 -12.24 -1.85
CA GLY A 206 -5.05 -11.07 -2.26
C GLY A 206 -4.26 -9.77 -2.32
N VAL A 207 -3.32 -9.64 -1.41
CA VAL A 207 -2.50 -8.43 -1.23
C VAL A 207 -1.03 -8.78 -1.18
N MET A 208 -0.23 -7.92 -1.76
CA MET A 208 1.23 -7.90 -1.63
C MET A 208 1.62 -6.82 -0.62
N VAL A 209 2.42 -7.20 0.38
CA VAL A 209 3.16 -6.29 1.26
C VAL A 209 4.60 -6.27 0.76
N ILE A 210 5.06 -5.10 0.33
CA ILE A 210 6.33 -4.95 -0.38
C ILE A 210 7.22 -3.99 0.40
N GLU A 211 8.42 -4.42 0.78
CA GLU A 211 9.47 -3.54 1.28
C GLU A 211 10.50 -3.32 0.18
N ALA A 212 10.92 -2.07 -0.02
CA ALA A 212 12.02 -1.73 -0.92
C ALA A 212 12.91 -0.66 -0.27
N THR A 213 14.20 -0.70 -0.56
CA THR A 213 15.21 0.22 -0.02
C THR A 213 15.58 1.27 -1.08
N LYS A 214 15.60 2.55 -0.70
CA LYS A 214 16.08 3.63 -1.57
C LYS A 214 17.59 3.50 -1.74
N PHE A 215 18.06 3.41 -2.98
CA PHE A 215 19.48 3.40 -3.26
C PHE A 215 20.04 4.80 -3.51
N ASN A 216 21.26 5.08 -3.06
CA ASN A 216 21.83 6.44 -3.01
C ASN A 216 22.32 6.99 -4.36
N TYR A 217 22.36 6.19 -5.42
CA TYR A 217 22.86 6.66 -6.71
C TYR A 217 21.74 7.32 -7.52
N ALA A 218 22.04 8.52 -8.03
CA ALA A 218 21.14 9.26 -8.91
C ALA A 218 20.78 8.43 -10.15
N ILE A 219 19.49 8.19 -10.36
CA ILE A 219 19.02 7.54 -11.56
C ILE A 219 19.06 8.54 -12.72
N PRO A 220 19.63 8.18 -13.87
CA PRO A 220 19.53 9.01 -15.05
C PRO A 220 18.05 9.15 -15.47
N LYS A 221 17.56 10.39 -15.58
CA LYS A 221 16.17 10.72 -16.00
C LYS A 221 15.74 10.13 -17.36
N LYS A 222 16.61 9.40 -18.04
CA LYS A 222 16.39 8.83 -19.39
C LYS A 222 15.44 7.61 -19.41
N GLN A 223 15.07 7.04 -18.27
CA GLN A 223 14.27 5.80 -18.22
C GLN A 223 12.74 6.00 -18.15
N LEU A 224 12.26 7.23 -18.06
CA LEU A 224 10.81 7.54 -17.99
C LEU A 224 10.02 7.10 -19.25
N LYS A 225 10.66 6.93 -20.41
CA LYS A 225 9.98 6.43 -21.64
C LYS A 225 9.57 4.95 -21.55
N ALA A 226 10.24 4.12 -20.76
CA ALA A 226 9.91 2.69 -20.63
C ALA A 226 8.60 2.42 -19.88
N TYR A 227 8.09 3.42 -19.16
CA TYR A 227 6.91 3.31 -18.31
C TYR A 227 5.61 3.07 -19.08
N ARG A 228 5.43 3.73 -20.23
CA ARG A 228 4.23 3.59 -21.08
C ARG A 228 3.98 2.18 -21.61
N TYR A 229 5.02 1.35 -21.66
CA TYR A 229 4.91 -0.04 -22.15
C TYR A 229 4.57 -1.06 -21.04
N ILE A 230 4.70 -0.70 -19.78
CA ILE A 230 4.42 -1.62 -18.66
C ILE A 230 2.93 -1.69 -18.34
N PHE A 231 2.23 -0.58 -18.56
CA PHE A 231 0.80 -0.43 -18.30
C PHE A 231 0.11 0.08 -19.58
N PRO A 232 -0.37 -0.80 -20.45
CA PRO A 232 -1.24 -0.37 -21.55
C PRO A 232 -2.46 0.33 -20.93
N LYS A 233 -2.82 1.50 -21.48
CA LYS A 233 -4.06 2.17 -21.11
C LYS A 233 -5.19 1.17 -21.27
N VAL A 234 -5.88 0.82 -20.21
CA VAL A 234 -7.16 0.11 -20.29
C VAL A 234 -8.10 1.08 -21.00
N SER A 235 -8.40 0.85 -22.25
CA SER A 235 -9.45 1.56 -22.97
C SER A 235 -10.75 1.25 -22.25
N LEU A 236 -11.31 2.21 -21.53
CA LEU A 236 -12.68 2.17 -21.08
C LEU A 236 -13.54 2.10 -22.34
N GLN A 237 -14.12 0.94 -22.62
CA GLN A 237 -15.27 0.87 -23.54
C GLN A 237 -16.41 1.62 -22.84
N GLN A 238 -16.93 2.59 -23.55
CA GLN A 238 -18.10 3.39 -23.22
C GLN A 238 -19.34 2.51 -23.08
#